data_e52874a01c536e287bf2df1713139e82
#
_entry.id   e52874a01c536e287bf2df1713139e82
#
_cell.length_a   1.000
_cell.length_b   1.000
_cell.length_c   1.000
_cell.angle_alpha   90.00
_cell.angle_beta   90.00
_cell.angle_gamma   90.00
#
_symmetry.space_group_name_H-M   'P 1'
#
loop_
_entity.id
_entity.type
_entity.pdbx_description
1 polymer ?
#
loop_
_entity_poly.entity_id
_entity_poly.type
_entity_poly.pdbx_seq_one_letter_code
_entity_poly.pdbx_strand_id
1 'polypeptide(L)'
;SNTKILFLCSPNNPTGNSFDINILSDLIKDFKGIVVIDEAYIDFSSQKSLINLIGKYENLIITQTMSKAYGMAGIRLGMGFSNEKIISYINKIKPPYNINILTENKALEELKKVSEIKSNVNSILNQKEKLISFLEKLDFVEKIYESDANFILVKVDNADLRYNQLLKKGIVVRNRTNQYLCQNCLRITVGTKDENKILIKTLNEL
;
A
#
# COMPACT_ATOMS: atom_id res chain seq x y z
N SER A 1 -21.30 7.11 -19.06
CA SER A 1 -19.91 7.53 -18.83
C SER A 1 -19.02 7.11 -20.01
N ASN A 2 -18.13 8.01 -20.45
CA ASN A 2 -17.13 7.71 -21.49
C ASN A 2 -15.83 7.12 -20.91
N THR A 3 -15.83 6.81 -19.61
CA THR A 3 -14.68 6.21 -18.92
C THR A 3 -14.35 4.84 -19.51
N LYS A 4 -13.10 4.65 -19.91
CA LYS A 4 -12.60 3.40 -20.51
C LYS A 4 -11.78 2.54 -19.56
N ILE A 5 -11.11 3.18 -18.60
CA ILE A 5 -10.28 2.50 -17.61
C ILE A 5 -10.61 3.07 -16.24
N LEU A 6 -10.78 2.20 -15.27
CA LEU A 6 -10.99 2.53 -13.87
C LEU A 6 -9.83 1.96 -13.05
N PHE A 7 -9.15 2.83 -12.30
CA PHE A 7 -8.09 2.42 -11.37
C PHE A 7 -8.61 2.47 -9.93
N LEU A 8 -8.44 1.39 -9.19
CA LEU A 8 -8.78 1.28 -7.77
C LEU A 8 -7.60 0.69 -7.00
N CYS A 9 -7.20 1.35 -5.91
CA CYS A 9 -6.16 0.82 -5.03
C CYS A 9 -6.81 0.10 -3.85
N SER A 10 -6.45 -1.17 -3.61
CA SER A 10 -6.96 -1.97 -2.49
C SER A 10 -5.88 -2.92 -1.99
N PRO A 11 -5.25 -2.62 -0.84
CA PRO A 11 -5.42 -1.48 0.07
C PRO A 11 -5.06 -0.13 -0.54
N ASN A 12 -5.81 0.92 -0.16
CA ASN A 12 -5.65 2.25 -0.74
C ASN A 12 -4.55 3.08 -0.06
N ASN A 13 -3.88 3.92 -0.81
CA ASN A 13 -2.95 4.93 -0.29
C ASN A 13 -3.51 6.34 -0.62
N PRO A 14 -3.75 7.19 0.40
CA PRO A 14 -3.17 7.16 1.76
C PRO A 14 -4.09 6.61 2.85
N THR A 15 -5.29 6.17 2.57
CA THR A 15 -6.31 5.84 3.59
C THR A 15 -6.08 4.50 4.28
N GLY A 16 -5.35 3.57 3.65
CA GLY A 16 -5.00 2.27 4.21
C GLY A 16 -6.07 1.19 4.07
N ASN A 17 -7.32 1.55 3.83
CA ASN A 17 -8.44 0.62 3.76
C ASN A 17 -8.43 -0.26 2.51
N SER A 18 -8.94 -1.46 2.62
CA SER A 18 -9.32 -2.32 1.50
C SER A 18 -10.80 -2.14 1.16
N PHE A 19 -11.17 -2.43 -0.09
CA PHE A 19 -12.56 -2.53 -0.49
C PHE A 19 -13.08 -3.96 -0.28
N ASP A 20 -14.37 -4.09 0.00
CA ASP A 20 -15.03 -5.40 0.06
C ASP A 20 -14.94 -6.13 -1.29
N ILE A 21 -14.58 -7.41 -1.25
CA ILE A 21 -14.35 -8.22 -2.47
C ILE A 21 -15.63 -8.40 -3.29
N ASN A 22 -16.80 -8.44 -2.66
CA ASN A 22 -18.08 -8.58 -3.36
C ASN A 22 -18.41 -7.29 -4.10
N ILE A 23 -18.20 -6.14 -3.44
CA ILE A 23 -18.39 -4.81 -4.07
C ILE A 23 -17.46 -4.66 -5.28
N LEU A 24 -16.18 -5.04 -5.14
CA LEU A 24 -15.24 -5.02 -6.26
C LEU A 24 -15.66 -5.98 -7.38
N SER A 25 -16.14 -7.17 -7.04
CA SER A 25 -16.60 -8.17 -8.02
C SER A 25 -17.81 -7.69 -8.82
N ASP A 26 -18.78 -7.07 -8.16
CA ASP A 26 -19.96 -6.49 -8.81
C ASP A 26 -19.56 -5.33 -9.72
N LEU A 27 -18.69 -4.44 -9.24
CA LEU A 27 -18.16 -3.33 -10.03
C LEU A 27 -17.41 -3.82 -11.27
N ILE A 28 -16.53 -4.83 -11.15
CA ILE A 28 -15.78 -5.39 -12.27
C ILE A 28 -16.74 -5.97 -13.32
N LYS A 29 -17.78 -6.68 -12.87
CA LYS A 29 -18.80 -7.27 -13.74
C LYS A 29 -19.60 -6.23 -14.51
N ASP A 30 -19.97 -5.13 -13.85
CA ASP A 30 -20.88 -4.13 -14.41
C ASP A 30 -20.15 -3.06 -15.24
N PHE A 31 -18.86 -2.84 -14.99
CA PHE A 31 -18.07 -1.83 -15.71
C PHE A 31 -17.73 -2.29 -17.13
N LYS A 32 -18.07 -1.45 -18.14
CA LYS A 32 -17.87 -1.78 -19.56
C LYS A 32 -16.47 -1.52 -20.11
N GLY A 33 -15.57 -1.02 -19.30
CA GLY A 33 -14.15 -0.79 -19.62
C GLY A 33 -13.22 -1.72 -18.85
N ILE A 34 -11.94 -1.40 -18.86
CA ILE A 34 -10.92 -2.12 -18.08
C ILE A 34 -10.94 -1.66 -16.63
N VAL A 35 -10.93 -2.59 -15.69
CA VAL A 35 -10.75 -2.33 -14.26
C VAL A 35 -9.35 -2.76 -13.87
N VAL A 36 -8.57 -1.83 -13.32
CA VAL A 36 -7.24 -2.07 -12.77
C VAL A 36 -7.32 -1.99 -11.26
N ILE A 37 -7.04 -3.08 -10.58
CA ILE A 37 -6.93 -3.11 -9.12
C ILE A 37 -5.44 -3.09 -8.75
N ASP A 38 -5.03 -2.02 -8.07
CA ASP A 38 -3.66 -1.90 -7.56
C ASP A 38 -3.58 -2.50 -6.16
N GLU A 39 -2.94 -3.65 -6.08
CA GLU A 39 -2.71 -4.43 -4.88
C GLU A 39 -1.30 -4.23 -4.30
N ALA A 40 -0.71 -3.05 -4.43
CA ALA A 40 0.65 -2.79 -3.96
C ALA A 40 0.87 -3.06 -2.46
N TYR A 41 -0.18 -3.12 -1.66
CA TYR A 41 -0.13 -3.38 -0.21
C TYR A 41 -0.84 -4.67 0.21
N ILE A 42 -1.26 -5.52 -0.71
CA ILE A 42 -2.08 -6.71 -0.43
C ILE A 42 -1.42 -7.68 0.56
N ASP A 43 -0.09 -7.78 0.56
CA ASP A 43 0.65 -8.66 1.45
C ASP A 43 0.48 -8.32 2.95
N PHE A 44 0.02 -7.11 3.27
CA PHE A 44 -0.25 -6.66 4.64
C PHE A 44 -1.72 -6.79 5.04
N SER A 45 -2.60 -7.12 4.09
CA SER A 45 -4.04 -7.27 4.32
C SER A 45 -4.40 -8.67 4.75
N SER A 46 -5.48 -8.79 5.54
CA SER A 46 -6.14 -10.07 5.81
C SER A 46 -6.96 -10.56 4.61
N GLN A 47 -7.28 -9.67 3.66
CA GLN A 47 -8.01 -10.04 2.45
C GLN A 47 -7.10 -10.78 1.47
N LYS A 48 -7.70 -11.69 0.70
CA LYS A 48 -6.99 -12.40 -0.38
C LYS A 48 -6.89 -11.52 -1.62
N SER A 49 -5.78 -11.66 -2.35
CA SER A 49 -5.62 -11.07 -3.68
C SER A 49 -6.75 -11.49 -4.62
N LEU A 50 -7.20 -10.55 -5.44
CA LEU A 50 -8.18 -10.78 -6.51
C LEU A 50 -7.58 -11.49 -7.74
N ILE A 51 -6.29 -11.87 -7.70
CA ILE A 51 -5.60 -12.53 -8.81
C ILE A 51 -6.33 -13.80 -9.29
N ASN A 52 -6.99 -14.50 -8.37
CA ASN A 52 -7.78 -15.69 -8.68
C ASN A 52 -9.06 -15.40 -9.49
N LEU A 53 -9.45 -14.14 -9.62
CA LEU A 53 -10.62 -13.72 -10.40
C LEU A 53 -10.30 -13.37 -11.86
N ILE A 54 -9.02 -13.36 -12.26
CA ILE A 54 -8.59 -13.05 -13.63
C ILE A 54 -9.25 -13.99 -14.64
N GLY A 55 -9.38 -15.27 -14.31
CA GLY A 55 -10.07 -16.25 -15.18
C GLY A 55 -11.59 -16.05 -15.25
N LYS A 56 -12.19 -15.29 -14.33
CA LYS A 56 -13.63 -15.03 -14.28
C LYS A 56 -14.03 -13.75 -15.01
N TYR A 57 -13.14 -12.73 -15.04
CA TYR A 57 -13.42 -11.41 -15.58
C TYR A 57 -12.43 -11.02 -16.68
N GLU A 58 -12.91 -10.89 -17.91
CA GLU A 58 -12.08 -10.56 -19.07
C GLU A 58 -11.52 -9.12 -19.07
N ASN A 59 -12.09 -8.24 -18.26
CA ASN A 59 -11.74 -6.83 -18.17
C ASN A 59 -10.90 -6.48 -16.93
N LEU A 60 -10.39 -7.48 -16.19
CA LEU A 60 -9.64 -7.28 -14.95
C LEU A 60 -8.14 -7.30 -15.19
N ILE A 61 -7.46 -6.30 -14.61
CA ILE A 61 -6.01 -6.24 -14.44
C ILE A 61 -5.70 -6.09 -12.95
N ILE A 62 -4.81 -6.92 -12.43
CA ILE A 62 -4.27 -6.77 -11.08
C ILE A 62 -2.83 -6.29 -11.18
N THR A 63 -2.45 -5.27 -10.41
CA THR A 63 -1.05 -4.85 -10.30
C THR A 63 -0.52 -5.10 -8.89
N GLN A 64 0.72 -5.59 -8.82
CA GLN A 64 1.45 -5.81 -7.56
C GLN A 64 2.87 -5.30 -7.70
N THR A 65 3.62 -5.20 -6.59
CA THR A 65 4.97 -4.65 -6.58
C THR A 65 5.88 -5.35 -5.59
N MET A 66 7.14 -5.47 -5.92
CA MET A 66 8.18 -5.91 -5.00
C MET A 66 8.72 -4.78 -4.10
N SER A 67 8.19 -3.57 -4.25
CA SER A 67 8.67 -2.37 -3.53
C SER A 67 8.24 -2.29 -2.06
N LYS A 68 7.23 -3.05 -1.63
CA LYS A 68 6.62 -2.96 -0.30
C LYS A 68 6.98 -4.16 0.57
N ALA A 69 6.20 -5.21 0.57
CA ALA A 69 6.42 -6.39 1.41
C ALA A 69 7.77 -7.07 1.18
N TYR A 70 8.24 -7.05 -0.05
CA TYR A 70 9.55 -7.62 -0.42
C TYR A 70 10.75 -6.69 -0.12
N GLY A 71 10.52 -5.45 0.31
CA GLY A 71 11.61 -4.51 0.65
C GLY A 71 12.46 -4.03 -0.53
N MET A 72 12.03 -4.30 -1.77
CA MET A 72 12.83 -4.08 -2.97
C MET A 72 12.44 -2.85 -3.78
N ALA A 73 12.16 -1.73 -3.12
CA ALA A 73 11.78 -0.49 -3.81
C ALA A 73 12.86 0.00 -4.79
N GLY A 74 14.15 -0.27 -4.51
CA GLY A 74 15.29 0.18 -5.31
C GLY A 74 15.41 -0.50 -6.68
N ILE A 75 14.92 -1.74 -6.84
CA ILE A 75 15.03 -2.47 -8.12
C ILE A 75 13.97 -2.08 -9.15
N ARG A 76 12.98 -1.27 -8.77
CA ARG A 76 11.93 -0.72 -9.65
C ARG A 76 11.12 -1.78 -10.40
N LEU A 77 10.71 -2.86 -9.69
CA LEU A 77 9.94 -3.97 -10.28
C LEU A 77 8.49 -3.98 -9.79
N GLY A 78 7.57 -3.96 -10.73
CA GLY A 78 6.15 -4.22 -10.56
C GLY A 78 5.68 -5.35 -11.47
N MET A 79 4.53 -5.91 -11.16
CA MET A 79 3.92 -7.03 -11.89
C MET A 79 2.50 -6.67 -12.27
N GLY A 80 2.09 -7.06 -13.48
CA GLY A 80 0.71 -6.96 -13.94
C GLY A 80 0.18 -8.33 -14.33
N PHE A 81 -1.00 -8.66 -13.84
CA PHE A 81 -1.67 -9.93 -14.08
C PHE A 81 -3.01 -9.68 -14.76
N SER A 82 -3.29 -10.40 -15.84
CA SER A 82 -4.56 -10.35 -16.55
C SER A 82 -4.73 -11.58 -17.45
N ASN A 83 -5.83 -11.66 -18.20
CA ASN A 83 -5.99 -12.66 -19.22
C ASN A 83 -5.02 -12.48 -20.41
N GLU A 84 -4.83 -13.52 -21.19
CA GLU A 84 -3.89 -13.54 -22.32
C GLU A 84 -4.13 -12.41 -23.34
N LYS A 85 -5.39 -12.09 -23.61
CA LYS A 85 -5.76 -11.06 -24.60
C LYS A 85 -5.24 -9.69 -24.18
N ILE A 86 -5.46 -9.29 -22.92
CA ILE A 86 -4.96 -8.03 -22.39
C ILE A 86 -3.43 -8.04 -22.33
N ILE A 87 -2.82 -9.12 -21.84
CA ILE A 87 -1.36 -9.26 -21.79
C ILE A 87 -0.74 -9.19 -23.18
N SER A 88 -1.38 -9.78 -24.21
CA SER A 88 -0.89 -9.67 -25.59
C SER A 88 -0.84 -8.23 -26.09
N TYR A 89 -1.83 -7.40 -25.76
CA TYR A 89 -1.81 -5.97 -26.11
C TYR A 89 -0.71 -5.21 -25.37
N ILE A 90 -0.56 -5.45 -24.05
CA ILE A 90 0.50 -4.84 -23.26
C ILE A 90 1.89 -5.22 -23.80
N ASN A 91 2.09 -6.49 -24.19
CA ASN A 91 3.36 -6.94 -24.77
C ASN A 91 3.70 -6.29 -26.12
N LYS A 92 2.70 -5.84 -26.89
CA LYS A 92 2.94 -5.12 -28.16
C LYS A 92 3.45 -3.69 -27.96
N ILE A 93 3.12 -3.07 -26.82
CA ILE A 93 3.41 -1.66 -26.56
C ILE A 93 4.48 -1.43 -25.50
N LYS A 94 4.80 -2.45 -24.67
CA LYS A 94 5.86 -2.33 -23.67
C LYS A 94 7.23 -2.16 -24.35
N PRO A 95 8.18 -1.40 -23.75
CA PRO A 95 9.56 -1.36 -24.23
C PRO A 95 10.19 -2.76 -24.25
N PRO A 96 11.02 -3.10 -25.26
CA PRO A 96 11.61 -4.44 -25.38
C PRO A 96 12.54 -4.79 -24.20
N TYR A 97 13.23 -3.81 -23.63
CA TYR A 97 14.18 -3.96 -22.51
C TYR A 97 13.62 -3.28 -21.23
N ASN A 98 12.38 -3.57 -20.87
CA ASN A 98 11.71 -2.92 -19.74
C ASN A 98 12.26 -3.32 -18.36
N ILE A 99 12.96 -4.45 -18.26
CA ILE A 99 13.61 -4.93 -17.03
C ILE A 99 15.05 -5.30 -17.37
N ASN A 100 16.01 -4.78 -16.58
CA ASN A 100 17.41 -5.14 -16.74
C ASN A 100 17.74 -6.44 -16.00
N ILE A 101 18.81 -7.10 -16.40
CA ILE A 101 19.22 -8.41 -15.85
C ILE A 101 19.55 -8.38 -14.36
N LEU A 102 20.06 -7.27 -13.82
CA LEU A 102 20.36 -7.15 -12.39
C LEU A 102 19.07 -7.12 -11.56
N THR A 103 18.04 -6.42 -12.02
CA THR A 103 16.71 -6.40 -11.42
C THR A 103 16.08 -7.79 -11.45
N GLU A 104 16.16 -8.50 -12.58
CA GLU A 104 15.64 -9.86 -12.75
C GLU A 104 16.31 -10.83 -11.78
N ASN A 105 17.65 -10.89 -11.79
CA ASN A 105 18.41 -11.77 -10.91
C ASN A 105 18.11 -11.49 -9.43
N LYS A 106 18.04 -10.21 -9.03
CA LYS A 106 17.71 -9.85 -7.65
C LYS A 106 16.30 -10.26 -7.26
N ALA A 107 15.33 -10.08 -8.14
CA ALA A 107 13.95 -10.52 -7.90
C ALA A 107 13.86 -12.05 -7.74
N LEU A 108 14.51 -12.82 -8.62
CA LEU A 108 14.55 -14.29 -8.55
C LEU A 108 15.22 -14.79 -7.27
N GLU A 109 16.26 -14.10 -6.79
CA GLU A 109 16.90 -14.42 -5.50
C GLU A 109 15.93 -14.22 -4.33
N GLU A 110 15.24 -13.08 -4.28
CA GLU A 110 14.35 -12.76 -3.17
C GLU A 110 13.07 -13.61 -3.17
N LEU A 111 12.56 -14.00 -4.33
CA LEU A 111 11.41 -14.91 -4.42
C LEU A 111 11.67 -16.29 -3.81
N LYS A 112 12.93 -16.67 -3.57
CA LYS A 112 13.28 -17.89 -2.82
C LYS A 112 13.12 -17.73 -1.31
N LYS A 113 12.98 -16.51 -0.79
CA LYS A 113 12.94 -16.18 0.65
C LYS A 113 11.52 -15.93 1.17
N VAL A 114 10.53 -16.63 0.64
CA VAL A 114 9.09 -16.39 0.96
C VAL A 114 8.80 -16.48 2.45
N SER A 115 9.43 -17.40 3.18
CA SER A 115 9.24 -17.56 4.63
C SER A 115 9.76 -16.35 5.41
N GLU A 116 10.89 -15.79 5.01
CA GLU A 116 11.49 -14.58 5.61
C GLU A 116 10.59 -13.36 5.34
N ILE A 117 10.12 -13.20 4.11
CA ILE A 117 9.21 -12.12 3.73
C ILE A 117 7.93 -12.18 4.58
N LYS A 118 7.32 -13.35 4.73
CA LYS A 118 6.14 -13.54 5.58
C LYS A 118 6.42 -13.21 7.05
N SER A 119 7.58 -13.59 7.57
CA SER A 119 8.00 -13.25 8.93
C SER A 119 8.12 -11.73 9.12
N ASN A 120 8.72 -11.04 8.14
CA ASN A 120 8.87 -9.58 8.15
C ASN A 120 7.50 -8.88 8.08
N VAL A 121 6.59 -9.34 7.23
CA VAL A 121 5.21 -8.83 7.14
C VAL A 121 4.50 -8.99 8.50
N ASN A 122 4.57 -10.17 9.12
CA ASN A 122 3.96 -10.41 10.44
C ASN A 122 4.58 -9.49 11.51
N SER A 123 5.88 -9.26 11.47
CA SER A 123 6.54 -8.32 12.39
C SER A 123 6.01 -6.91 12.22
N ILE A 124 5.84 -6.43 10.99
CA ILE A 124 5.26 -5.11 10.68
C ILE A 124 3.83 -5.03 11.19
N LEU A 125 2.99 -6.04 10.97
CA LEU A 125 1.61 -6.06 11.45
C LEU A 125 1.53 -6.00 12.98
N ASN A 126 2.36 -6.76 13.68
CA ASN A 126 2.46 -6.69 15.15
C ASN A 126 2.93 -5.31 15.65
N GLN A 127 3.85 -4.67 14.94
CA GLN A 127 4.27 -3.31 15.27
C GLN A 127 3.18 -2.27 14.98
N LYS A 128 2.38 -2.48 13.93
CA LYS A 128 1.23 -1.63 13.59
C LYS A 128 0.21 -1.58 14.73
N GLU A 129 -0.18 -2.73 15.27
CA GLU A 129 -1.10 -2.82 16.40
C GLU A 129 -0.60 -2.07 17.64
N LYS A 130 0.70 -2.23 17.97
CA LYS A 130 1.32 -1.52 19.10
C LYS A 130 1.33 -0.01 18.88
N LEU A 131 1.61 0.42 17.66
CA LEU A 131 1.63 1.84 17.30
C LEU A 131 0.21 2.43 17.35
N ILE A 132 -0.81 1.72 16.88
CA ILE A 132 -2.22 2.12 16.99
C ILE A 132 -2.60 2.30 18.47
N SER A 133 -2.37 1.28 19.30
CA SER A 133 -2.71 1.31 20.73
C SER A 133 -1.98 2.43 21.50
N PHE A 134 -0.84 2.90 20.99
CA PHE A 134 -0.14 4.05 21.53
C PHE A 134 -0.76 5.37 21.05
N LEU A 135 -1.02 5.48 19.74
CA LEU A 135 -1.59 6.71 19.14
C LEU A 135 -2.97 7.06 19.71
N GLU A 136 -3.78 6.05 20.09
CA GLU A 136 -5.09 6.22 20.75
C GLU A 136 -5.02 6.98 22.09
N LYS A 137 -3.84 7.08 22.69
CA LYS A 137 -3.64 7.72 24.01
C LYS A 137 -3.17 9.17 23.90
N LEU A 138 -2.91 9.65 22.70
CA LEU A 138 -2.40 11.01 22.48
C LEU A 138 -3.57 11.99 22.32
N ASP A 139 -3.59 13.04 23.13
CA ASP A 139 -4.67 14.03 23.17
C ASP A 139 -4.86 14.78 21.84
N PHE A 140 -3.80 14.93 21.04
CA PHE A 140 -3.86 15.59 19.74
C PHE A 140 -4.30 14.68 18.58
N VAL A 141 -4.53 13.39 18.85
CA VAL A 141 -5.03 12.44 17.85
C VAL A 141 -6.56 12.42 17.89
N GLU A 142 -7.19 12.88 16.82
CA GLU A 142 -8.66 12.93 16.72
C GLU A 142 -9.26 11.64 16.21
N LYS A 143 -8.57 10.97 15.25
CA LYS A 143 -9.05 9.74 14.64
C LYS A 143 -7.90 8.93 14.05
N ILE A 144 -7.96 7.63 14.23
CA ILE A 144 -7.12 6.66 13.54
C ILE A 144 -8.00 5.90 12.55
N TYR A 145 -7.57 5.85 11.29
CA TYR A 145 -8.30 5.14 10.25
C TYR A 145 -7.82 3.69 10.19
N GLU A 146 -8.74 2.77 9.93
CA GLU A 146 -8.42 1.36 9.69
C GLU A 146 -7.44 1.21 8.53
N SER A 147 -6.49 0.28 8.67
CA SER A 147 -5.46 0.11 7.66
C SER A 147 -5.09 -1.36 7.46
N ASP A 148 -5.22 -1.81 6.22
CA ASP A 148 -4.72 -3.07 5.68
C ASP A 148 -3.34 -2.92 5.02
N ALA A 149 -2.67 -1.77 5.19
CA ALA A 149 -1.35 -1.48 4.65
C ALA A 149 -0.26 -1.50 5.73
N ASN A 150 0.99 -1.22 5.34
CA ASN A 150 2.12 -1.05 6.26
C ASN A 150 2.28 0.39 6.78
N PHE A 151 1.19 1.14 6.81
CA PHE A 151 1.14 2.51 7.34
C PHE A 151 -0.23 2.76 7.98
N ILE A 152 -0.35 3.83 8.74
CA ILE A 152 -1.57 4.27 9.41
C ILE A 152 -1.85 5.70 8.97
N LEU A 153 -3.10 6.00 8.61
CA LEU A 153 -3.57 7.37 8.43
C LEU A 153 -4.18 7.84 9.76
N VAL A 154 -3.70 8.98 10.26
CA VAL A 154 -4.12 9.53 11.55
C VAL A 154 -4.56 10.97 11.34
N LYS A 155 -5.76 11.32 11.77
CA LYS A 155 -6.21 12.71 11.85
C LYS A 155 -5.78 13.31 13.19
N VAL A 156 -5.16 14.45 13.13
CA VAL A 156 -4.63 15.17 14.32
C VAL A 156 -5.19 16.59 14.39
N ASP A 157 -5.00 17.25 15.49
CA ASP A 157 -5.44 18.63 15.75
C ASP A 157 -4.90 19.62 14.69
N ASN A 158 -3.60 19.52 14.37
CA ASN A 158 -2.94 20.35 13.36
C ASN A 158 -1.79 19.58 12.72
N ALA A 159 -2.03 19.03 11.52
CA ALA A 159 -1.05 18.19 10.83
C ALA A 159 0.23 18.95 10.44
N ASP A 160 0.15 20.23 10.09
CA ASP A 160 1.33 21.01 9.72
C ASP A 160 2.22 21.25 10.95
N LEU A 161 1.62 21.57 12.09
CA LEU A 161 2.33 21.74 13.35
C LEU A 161 3.02 20.42 13.74
N ARG A 162 2.26 19.32 13.81
CA ARG A 162 2.77 18.01 14.25
C ARG A 162 3.83 17.46 13.30
N TYR A 163 3.65 17.65 11.98
CA TYR A 163 4.65 17.30 10.98
C TYR A 163 5.97 18.06 11.21
N ASN A 164 5.91 19.39 11.42
CA ASN A 164 7.09 20.21 11.63
C ASN A 164 7.80 19.89 12.96
N GLN A 165 7.05 19.57 14.03
CA GLN A 165 7.62 19.11 15.30
C GLN A 165 8.39 17.80 15.13
N LEU A 166 7.80 16.80 14.45
CA LEU A 166 8.45 15.53 14.14
C LEU A 166 9.70 15.73 13.28
N LEU A 167 9.60 16.56 12.23
CA LEU A 167 10.71 16.86 11.34
C LEU A 167 11.90 17.47 12.07
N LYS A 168 11.67 18.41 12.98
CA LYS A 168 12.73 19.02 13.84
C LYS A 168 13.41 17.98 14.74
N LYS A 169 12.72 16.90 15.08
CA LYS A 169 13.27 15.77 15.85
C LYS A 169 13.87 14.68 14.97
N GLY A 170 14.00 14.91 13.65
CA GLY A 170 14.58 13.95 12.69
C GLY A 170 13.62 12.84 12.24
N ILE A 171 12.32 12.93 12.53
CA ILE A 171 11.32 11.96 12.14
C ILE A 171 10.50 12.48 10.95
N VAL A 172 10.49 11.71 9.87
CA VAL A 172 9.78 12.05 8.64
C VAL A 172 8.53 11.20 8.49
N VAL A 173 7.37 11.81 8.61
CA VAL A 173 6.05 11.23 8.26
C VAL A 173 5.55 11.86 6.96
N ARG A 174 4.35 11.58 6.53
CA ARG A 174 3.75 12.19 5.34
C ARG A 174 2.53 13.01 5.72
N ASN A 175 2.64 14.32 5.61
CA ASN A 175 1.48 15.20 5.70
C ASN A 175 0.59 14.99 4.46
N ARG A 176 -0.71 14.74 4.69
CA ARG A 176 -1.72 14.45 3.67
C ARG A 176 -2.84 15.49 3.61
N THR A 177 -2.71 16.56 4.36
CA THR A 177 -3.72 17.64 4.46
C THR A 177 -4.20 18.16 3.11
N ASN A 178 -3.33 18.21 2.11
CA ASN A 178 -3.65 18.69 0.76
C ASN A 178 -4.35 17.64 -0.12
N GLN A 179 -4.59 16.43 0.38
CA GLN A 179 -5.33 15.42 -0.37
C GLN A 179 -6.82 15.50 -0.02
N TYR A 180 -7.65 15.13 -1.01
CA TYR A 180 -9.10 15.15 -0.84
C TYR A 180 -9.51 14.30 0.37
N LEU A 181 -10.37 14.85 1.23
CA LEU A 181 -10.87 14.25 2.48
C LEU A 181 -9.79 13.88 3.52
N CYS A 182 -8.55 14.38 3.38
CA CYS A 182 -7.45 14.13 4.31
C CYS A 182 -7.01 15.36 5.11
N GLN A 183 -7.92 16.31 5.36
CA GLN A 183 -7.63 17.50 6.16
C GLN A 183 -7.09 17.09 7.54
N ASN A 184 -5.97 17.71 7.94
CA ASN A 184 -5.27 17.42 9.19
C ASN A 184 -4.85 15.94 9.35
N CYS A 185 -4.54 15.24 8.25
CA CYS A 185 -4.10 13.86 8.31
C CYS A 185 -2.58 13.72 8.10
N LEU A 186 -1.97 12.90 8.95
CA LEU A 186 -0.61 12.39 8.81
C LEU A 186 -0.67 10.91 8.43
N ARG A 187 0.11 10.49 7.43
CA ARG A 187 0.35 9.08 7.15
C ARG A 187 1.67 8.66 7.77
N ILE A 188 1.60 7.76 8.72
CA ILE A 188 2.74 7.21 9.48
C ILE A 188 3.04 5.82 8.95
N THR A 189 4.23 5.61 8.38
CA THR A 189 4.68 4.26 7.98
C THR A 189 5.10 3.49 9.24
N VAL A 190 4.69 2.24 9.33
CA VAL A 190 5.12 1.33 10.39
C VAL A 190 6.57 0.94 10.12
N GLY A 191 7.46 1.34 11.00
CA GLY A 191 8.87 1.04 10.93
C GLY A 191 9.25 -0.27 11.63
N THR A 192 10.55 -0.50 11.76
CA THR A 192 11.12 -1.52 12.62
C THR A 192 10.76 -1.26 14.09
N LYS A 193 10.98 -2.27 14.96
CA LYS A 193 10.74 -2.12 16.40
C LYS A 193 11.50 -0.93 17.01
N ASP A 194 12.71 -0.68 16.55
CA ASP A 194 13.54 0.40 17.10
C ASP A 194 13.14 1.77 16.54
N GLU A 195 12.80 1.85 15.25
CA GLU A 195 12.25 3.08 14.66
C GLU A 195 10.92 3.46 15.32
N ASN A 196 10.02 2.49 15.54
CA ASN A 196 8.75 2.76 16.24
C ASN A 196 8.96 3.19 17.70
N LYS A 197 9.95 2.65 18.42
CA LYS A 197 10.30 3.13 19.77
C LYS A 197 10.74 4.59 19.76
N ILE A 198 11.56 4.99 18.78
CA ILE A 198 11.99 6.37 18.62
C ILE A 198 10.80 7.26 18.32
N LEU A 199 9.93 6.85 17.38
CA LEU A 199 8.69 7.57 17.05
C LEU A 199 7.79 7.74 18.27
N ILE A 200 7.51 6.67 19.01
CA ILE A 200 6.67 6.69 20.23
C ILE A 200 7.24 7.65 21.29
N LYS A 201 8.56 7.55 21.56
CA LYS A 201 9.21 8.46 22.49
C LYS A 201 9.04 9.90 22.05
N THR A 202 9.26 10.19 20.77
CA THR A 202 9.16 11.56 20.24
C THR A 202 7.72 12.09 20.30
N LEU A 203 6.72 11.25 19.97
CA LEU A 203 5.32 11.67 20.04
C LEU A 203 4.84 11.97 21.46
N ASN A 204 5.39 11.28 22.48
CA ASN A 204 5.12 11.58 23.89
C ASN A 204 5.68 12.95 24.37
N GLU A 205 6.61 13.52 23.61
CA GLU A 205 7.24 14.81 23.94
C GLU A 205 6.58 16.00 23.20
N LEU A 206 5.52 15.75 22.41
CA LEU A 206 4.79 16.77 21.64
C LEU A 206 3.56 17.29 22.35
#